data_a2bc56e9f6583dd4968dd400caf03635
#
_entry.id   a2bc56e9f6583dd4968dd400caf03635
#
_cell.length_a   1.000
_cell.length_b   1.000
_cell.length_c   1.000
_cell.angle_alpha   90.00
_cell.angle_beta   90.00
_cell.angle_gamma   90.00
#
_symmetry.space_group_name_H-M   'P 1'
#
loop_
_entity.id
_entity.type
_entity.pdbx_description
1 polymer ?
#
loop_
_entity_poly.entity_id
_entity_poly.type
_entity_poly.pdbx_seq_one_letter_code
_entity_poly.pdbx_strand_id
1 'polypeptide(L)'
;MSRQTNVLALVAVILLDGSACADSVAGPHAATRSARPALSAVKSWDANATANWTDLATSLAARRPVNIARLSAYLSLAQLRAAENAGATVPHPPTSAAIGGASAAVLSTYFPADIAEIEAALDAQEERAPWPGAKHEDFAAGEAIGRAAAARVIAYSFGDLIGLTNPGTPPIGPGFWVWNGGPIARGSLGARPFFLTSADELRPPPPPAFGSAEFSAALAEVRRISDTRTADQLALAQYWAVNQSPNSAAAMNNLAVGLIRRHRSSDHEAARIMFLMNAAAWDALIGCFDAKYHYWVIRPPQADPAITLPIGLPPHPSYPSAHSCVSGSSTEVLAVAFPSERRMLEALAEEASLSRLYAGIHYRFDMEAGLALGRRAAAKALAADLSEVAVR
;
A
#
# COMPACT_ATOMS: atom_id res chain seq x y z
N MET A 1 -5.72 -10.49 30.56
CA MET A 1 -6.01 -9.07 30.42
C MET A 1 -4.76 -8.15 30.31
N SER A 2 -3.51 -8.65 30.19
CA SER A 2 -2.30 -7.79 30.24
C SER A 2 -1.47 -7.73 28.93
N ARG A 3 -1.96 -8.27 27.81
CA ARG A 3 -1.21 -8.28 26.54
C ARG A 3 -1.61 -7.17 25.53
N GLN A 4 -2.75 -6.50 25.74
CA GLN A 4 -3.23 -5.48 24.79
C GLN A 4 -2.61 -4.09 25.01
N THR A 5 -2.18 -3.76 26.20
CA THR A 5 -1.63 -2.44 26.56
C THR A 5 -0.24 -2.18 25.95
N ASN A 6 0.53 -3.23 25.65
CA ASN A 6 1.91 -3.07 25.14
C ASN A 6 1.99 -2.80 23.62
N VAL A 7 0.95 -3.11 22.83
CA VAL A 7 0.98 -2.93 21.37
C VAL A 7 0.76 -1.47 20.99
N LEU A 8 -0.15 -0.78 21.68
CA LEU A 8 -0.41 0.65 21.45
C LEU A 8 0.80 1.53 21.80
N ALA A 9 1.54 1.18 22.86
CA ALA A 9 2.73 1.91 23.26
C ALA A 9 3.88 1.80 22.23
N LEU A 10 3.96 0.67 21.50
CA LEU A 10 5.02 0.44 20.53
C LEU A 10 4.80 1.26 19.23
N VAL A 11 3.55 1.37 18.77
CA VAL A 11 3.20 2.15 17.56
C VAL A 11 3.35 3.65 17.81
N ALA A 12 3.01 4.13 19.01
CA ALA A 12 3.19 5.54 19.37
C ALA A 12 4.66 5.97 19.37
N VAL A 13 5.59 5.08 19.78
CA VAL A 13 7.04 5.37 19.80
C VAL A 13 7.61 5.53 18.39
N ILE A 14 7.11 4.77 17.41
CA ILE A 14 7.59 4.86 16.01
C ILE A 14 7.16 6.15 15.33
N LEU A 15 6.04 6.75 15.75
CA LEU A 15 5.53 8.02 15.21
C LEU A 15 6.11 9.28 15.90
N LEU A 16 6.74 9.14 17.08
CA LEU A 16 7.18 10.27 17.91
C LEU A 16 8.67 10.62 17.78
N ASP A 17 9.50 9.74 17.22
CA ASP A 17 10.96 9.99 17.09
C ASP A 17 11.35 10.94 15.94
N GLY A 18 10.40 11.60 15.31
CA GLY A 18 10.63 12.60 14.25
C GLY A 18 10.64 14.08 14.69
N SER A 19 10.51 14.40 15.97
CA SER A 19 10.49 15.80 16.41
C SER A 19 11.23 15.99 17.73
N ALA A 20 12.42 16.54 17.65
CA ALA A 20 13.13 17.08 18.80
C ALA A 20 12.97 18.60 18.89
N CYS A 21 12.56 19.03 20.08
CA CYS A 21 12.72 20.36 20.70
C CYS A 21 11.93 21.57 20.17
N ALA A 22 10.96 22.03 20.95
CA ALA A 22 11.05 23.28 21.73
C ALA A 22 9.70 23.62 22.38
N ASP A 23 9.73 23.87 23.69
CA ASP A 23 8.63 24.38 24.48
C ASP A 23 8.17 25.78 24.03
N SER A 24 6.85 25.97 23.91
CA SER A 24 6.20 27.17 24.45
C SER A 24 4.67 27.06 24.32
N VAL A 25 4.00 27.35 25.43
CA VAL A 25 2.55 27.44 25.62
C VAL A 25 2.01 28.67 24.92
N ALA A 26 1.03 28.56 24.03
CA ALA A 26 0.10 29.62 23.65
C ALA A 26 -1.16 29.08 23.00
N GLY A 27 -2.30 29.66 23.34
CA GLY A 27 -3.68 29.23 23.08
C GLY A 27 -4.16 29.28 21.62
N PRO A 28 -5.48 29.05 21.38
CA PRO A 28 -6.01 28.67 20.10
C PRO A 28 -6.11 29.84 19.12
N HIS A 29 -5.33 29.83 18.07
CA HIS A 29 -5.53 30.71 16.93
C HIS A 29 -5.74 29.92 15.64
N ALA A 30 -6.70 30.40 14.84
CA ALA A 30 -7.19 29.89 13.59
C ALA A 30 -6.07 29.38 12.66
N ALA A 31 -6.27 28.17 12.14
CA ALA A 31 -5.41 27.54 11.15
C ALA A 31 -5.42 28.32 9.84
N THR A 32 -4.46 29.21 9.65
CA THR A 32 -4.07 29.68 8.32
C THR A 32 -3.33 28.56 7.61
N ARG A 33 -3.87 28.10 6.47
CA ARG A 33 -3.23 27.17 5.56
C ARG A 33 -1.83 27.71 5.19
N SER A 34 -0.82 27.19 5.82
CA SER A 34 0.57 27.43 5.41
C SER A 34 0.92 26.47 4.27
N ALA A 35 1.10 27.02 3.09
CA ALA A 35 1.67 26.35 1.93
C ALA A 35 3.17 26.10 2.17
N ARG A 36 3.55 25.03 2.90
CA ARG A 36 4.95 24.61 3.05
C ARG A 36 5.14 23.11 3.26
N PRO A 37 4.79 22.22 2.31
CA PRO A 37 5.39 20.86 2.26
C PRO A 37 6.62 20.79 1.34
N ALA A 38 6.75 21.65 0.33
CA ALA A 38 7.78 21.54 -0.69
C ALA A 38 9.22 21.67 -0.17
N LEU A 39 9.48 22.52 0.82
CA LEU A 39 10.83 22.80 1.31
C LEU A 39 11.41 21.71 2.26
N SER A 40 10.58 20.89 2.89
CA SER A 40 11.08 19.77 3.72
C SER A 40 11.42 18.53 2.89
N ALA A 41 10.70 18.28 1.80
CA ALA A 41 11.02 17.21 0.84
C ALA A 41 12.40 17.44 0.21
N VAL A 42 12.72 18.69 -0.10
CA VAL A 42 13.97 19.09 -0.77
C VAL A 42 15.23 18.80 0.04
N LYS A 43 15.17 18.72 1.38
CA LYS A 43 16.34 18.43 2.24
C LYS A 43 16.71 16.95 2.35
N SER A 44 15.90 16.02 1.84
CA SER A 44 16.07 14.58 2.03
C SER A 44 16.64 13.81 0.83
N TRP A 45 16.91 14.50 -0.30
CA TRP A 45 17.44 13.84 -1.51
C TRP A 45 18.82 13.20 -1.32
N ASP A 46 19.53 13.55 -0.27
CA ASP A 46 20.86 13.04 0.03
C ASP A 46 20.89 11.59 0.56
N ALA A 47 19.74 10.98 0.86
CA ALA A 47 19.70 9.74 1.60
C ALA A 47 19.28 8.50 0.78
N ASN A 48 18.31 8.59 -0.13
CA ASN A 48 17.85 7.47 -0.97
C ASN A 48 16.83 7.95 -2.01
N ALA A 49 17.14 7.83 -3.29
CA ALA A 49 16.27 8.29 -4.39
C ALA A 49 14.93 7.54 -4.41
N THR A 50 14.94 6.20 -4.26
CA THR A 50 13.72 5.38 -4.23
C THR A 50 12.76 5.84 -3.15
N ALA A 51 13.27 6.06 -1.93
CA ALA A 51 12.46 6.50 -0.79
C ALA A 51 11.86 7.90 -1.04
N ASN A 52 12.64 8.84 -1.56
CA ASN A 52 12.20 10.21 -1.80
C ASN A 52 11.11 10.30 -2.88
N TRP A 53 11.27 9.56 -3.97
CA TRP A 53 10.27 9.49 -5.02
C TRP A 53 8.99 8.76 -4.57
N THR A 54 9.12 7.80 -3.65
CA THR A 54 7.94 7.16 -3.03
C THR A 54 7.18 8.14 -2.12
N ASP A 55 7.88 8.98 -1.36
CA ASP A 55 7.23 10.04 -0.56
C ASP A 55 6.49 11.05 -1.46
N LEU A 56 7.10 11.47 -2.56
CA LEU A 56 6.44 12.35 -3.53
C LEU A 56 5.20 11.68 -4.11
N ALA A 57 5.29 10.42 -4.55
CA ALA A 57 4.16 9.66 -5.07
C ALA A 57 3.00 9.58 -4.07
N THR A 58 3.30 9.32 -2.80
CA THR A 58 2.31 9.26 -1.71
C THR A 58 1.67 10.63 -1.47
N SER A 59 2.46 11.70 -1.50
CA SER A 59 1.98 13.09 -1.37
C SER A 59 1.05 13.49 -2.51
N LEU A 60 1.41 13.15 -3.76
CA LEU A 60 0.57 13.40 -4.94
C LEU A 60 -0.74 12.60 -4.85
N ALA A 61 -0.67 11.32 -4.49
CA ALA A 61 -1.83 10.45 -4.34
C ALA A 61 -2.81 10.91 -3.24
N ALA A 62 -2.31 11.58 -2.20
CA ALA A 62 -3.16 12.17 -1.16
C ALA A 62 -3.99 13.36 -1.67
N ARG A 63 -3.58 14.00 -2.76
CA ARG A 63 -4.21 15.19 -3.36
C ARG A 63 -5.03 14.88 -4.62
N ARG A 64 -4.82 13.72 -5.22
CA ARG A 64 -5.42 13.32 -6.50
C ARG A 64 -6.09 11.94 -6.40
N PRO A 65 -7.21 11.72 -7.10
CA PRO A 65 -7.86 10.41 -7.15
C PRO A 65 -7.03 9.44 -7.99
N VAL A 66 -6.25 8.58 -7.34
CA VAL A 66 -5.46 7.52 -7.97
C VAL A 66 -5.54 6.23 -7.16
N ASN A 67 -5.46 5.09 -7.81
CA ASN A 67 -5.25 3.82 -7.13
C ASN A 67 -3.78 3.72 -6.71
N ILE A 68 -3.49 4.10 -5.46
CA ILE A 68 -2.11 4.14 -4.94
C ILE A 68 -1.44 2.77 -4.94
N ALA A 69 -2.16 1.67 -4.72
CA ALA A 69 -1.57 0.34 -4.75
C ALA A 69 -1.07 -0.01 -6.16
N ARG A 70 -1.86 0.31 -7.20
CA ARG A 70 -1.46 0.15 -8.60
C ARG A 70 -0.28 1.06 -8.96
N LEU A 71 -0.39 2.34 -8.62
CA LEU A 71 0.69 3.31 -8.84
C LEU A 71 2.00 2.83 -8.23
N SER A 72 1.99 2.45 -6.95
CA SER A 72 3.20 2.04 -6.22
C SER A 72 3.83 0.78 -6.82
N ALA A 73 3.02 -0.18 -7.30
CA ALA A 73 3.53 -1.40 -7.93
C ALA A 73 4.29 -1.08 -9.24
N TYR A 74 3.71 -0.23 -10.10
CA TYR A 74 4.36 0.14 -11.36
C TYR A 74 5.51 1.14 -11.16
N LEU A 75 5.40 2.07 -10.23
CA LEU A 75 6.48 2.99 -9.88
C LEU A 75 7.71 2.22 -9.39
N SER A 76 7.52 1.32 -8.43
CA SER A 76 8.65 0.55 -7.88
C SER A 76 9.24 -0.42 -8.90
N LEU A 77 8.45 -0.99 -9.82
CA LEU A 77 8.99 -1.76 -10.95
C LEU A 77 9.86 -0.90 -11.86
N ALA A 78 9.42 0.32 -12.20
CA ALA A 78 10.18 1.23 -13.04
C ALA A 78 11.49 1.65 -12.35
N GLN A 79 11.46 1.92 -11.05
CA GLN A 79 12.65 2.23 -10.24
C GLN A 79 13.64 1.06 -10.22
N LEU A 80 13.15 -0.18 -10.01
CA LEU A 80 14.01 -1.37 -10.02
C LEU A 80 14.66 -1.56 -11.40
N ARG A 81 13.88 -1.51 -12.49
CA ARG A 81 14.43 -1.66 -13.85
C ARG A 81 15.41 -0.56 -14.21
N ALA A 82 15.18 0.66 -13.75
CA ALA A 82 16.09 1.78 -13.92
C ALA A 82 17.44 1.52 -13.20
N ALA A 83 17.36 1.07 -11.94
CA ALA A 83 18.56 0.75 -11.15
C ALA A 83 19.36 -0.41 -11.76
N GLU A 84 18.71 -1.48 -12.21
CA GLU A 84 19.34 -2.63 -12.90
C GLU A 84 20.02 -2.19 -14.21
N ASN A 85 19.34 -1.40 -15.04
CA ASN A 85 19.86 -0.94 -16.32
C ASN A 85 21.04 0.01 -16.13
N ALA A 86 21.00 0.91 -15.14
CA ALA A 86 22.12 1.78 -14.82
C ALA A 86 23.35 0.98 -14.38
N GLY A 87 23.15 -0.06 -13.54
CA GLY A 87 24.22 -0.96 -13.11
C GLY A 87 24.82 -1.82 -14.23
N ALA A 88 24.06 -2.11 -15.28
CA ALA A 88 24.52 -2.89 -16.44
C ALA A 88 25.20 -2.04 -17.53
N THR A 89 25.09 -0.71 -17.47
CA THR A 89 25.65 0.23 -18.49
C THR A 89 27.08 0.61 -18.15
N VAL A 90 27.96 0.68 -19.15
CA VAL A 90 29.37 1.08 -18.96
C VAL A 90 29.70 2.29 -19.87
N PRO A 91 30.22 3.39 -19.31
CA PRO A 91 30.44 3.68 -17.88
C PRO A 91 29.14 3.70 -17.10
N HIS A 92 29.21 3.38 -15.79
CA HIS A 92 28.02 3.31 -14.94
C HIS A 92 27.46 4.71 -14.63
N PRO A 93 26.29 5.08 -15.14
CA PRO A 93 25.66 6.33 -14.74
C PRO A 93 25.11 6.20 -13.31
N PRO A 94 24.81 7.33 -12.64
CA PRO A 94 24.27 7.31 -11.30
C PRO A 94 22.94 6.55 -11.21
N THR A 95 22.88 5.54 -10.36
CA THR A 95 21.64 4.78 -10.10
C THR A 95 20.53 5.69 -9.62
N SER A 96 20.85 6.68 -8.77
CA SER A 96 19.88 7.65 -8.28
C SER A 96 19.26 8.49 -9.41
N ALA A 97 20.04 8.89 -10.41
CA ALA A 97 19.54 9.63 -11.57
C ALA A 97 18.59 8.77 -12.43
N ALA A 98 18.95 7.49 -12.62
CA ALA A 98 18.08 6.56 -13.35
C ALA A 98 16.75 6.33 -12.60
N ILE A 99 16.78 6.17 -11.29
CA ILE A 99 15.58 6.08 -10.45
C ILE A 99 14.75 7.37 -10.55
N GLY A 100 15.42 8.54 -10.54
CA GLY A 100 14.76 9.84 -10.71
C GLY A 100 14.02 9.95 -12.03
N GLY A 101 14.71 9.69 -13.15
CA GLY A 101 14.11 9.74 -14.48
C GLY A 101 12.95 8.76 -14.65
N ALA A 102 13.07 7.54 -14.11
CA ALA A 102 11.98 6.56 -14.12
C ALA A 102 10.77 7.03 -13.31
N SER A 103 11.01 7.56 -12.12
CA SER A 103 9.96 8.04 -11.23
C SER A 103 9.23 9.24 -11.82
N ALA A 104 9.97 10.22 -12.35
CA ALA A 104 9.39 11.39 -12.99
C ALA A 104 8.49 10.99 -14.16
N ALA A 105 8.91 10.06 -15.03
CA ALA A 105 8.11 9.59 -16.16
C ALA A 105 6.81 8.88 -15.72
N VAL A 106 6.90 7.98 -14.73
CA VAL A 106 5.70 7.29 -14.20
C VAL A 106 4.77 8.29 -13.55
N LEU A 107 5.27 9.14 -12.65
CA LEU A 107 4.42 10.10 -11.93
C LEU A 107 3.77 11.11 -12.86
N SER A 108 4.48 11.63 -13.88
CA SER A 108 3.91 12.53 -14.89
C SER A 108 2.78 11.87 -15.69
N THR A 109 2.84 10.55 -15.89
CA THR A 109 1.76 9.80 -16.54
C THR A 109 0.52 9.68 -15.66
N TYR A 110 0.69 9.44 -14.36
CA TYR A 110 -0.42 9.30 -13.41
C TYR A 110 -0.96 10.65 -12.91
N PHE A 111 -0.14 11.69 -12.90
CA PHE A 111 -0.45 13.04 -12.40
C PHE A 111 -0.13 14.11 -13.44
N PRO A 112 -0.82 14.13 -14.59
CA PRO A 112 -0.51 15.08 -15.66
C PRO A 112 -0.71 16.56 -15.27
N ALA A 113 -1.50 16.84 -14.26
CA ALA A 113 -1.68 18.20 -13.74
C ALA A 113 -0.54 18.67 -12.83
N ASP A 114 0.34 17.75 -12.39
CA ASP A 114 1.41 18.04 -11.43
C ASP A 114 2.82 17.88 -12.08
N ILE A 115 2.92 17.81 -13.42
CA ILE A 115 4.17 17.62 -14.17
C ILE A 115 5.24 18.63 -13.75
N ALA A 116 4.87 19.91 -13.61
CA ALA A 116 5.83 20.96 -13.23
C ALA A 116 6.45 20.71 -11.85
N GLU A 117 5.67 20.22 -10.86
CA GLU A 117 6.18 19.85 -9.53
C GLU A 117 7.09 18.62 -9.61
N ILE A 118 6.74 17.65 -10.45
CA ILE A 118 7.50 16.42 -10.65
C ILE A 118 8.85 16.69 -11.31
N GLU A 119 8.86 17.47 -12.38
CA GLU A 119 10.11 17.83 -13.07
C GLU A 119 11.00 18.74 -12.18
N ALA A 120 10.43 19.68 -11.43
CA ALA A 120 11.17 20.47 -10.47
C ALA A 120 11.81 19.62 -9.35
N ALA A 121 11.18 18.50 -8.98
CA ALA A 121 11.78 17.54 -8.03
C ALA A 121 12.98 16.81 -8.66
N LEU A 122 12.94 16.51 -9.96
CA LEU A 122 14.05 15.89 -10.67
C LEU A 122 15.23 16.87 -10.83
N ASP A 123 14.96 18.13 -11.21
CA ASP A 123 15.97 19.18 -11.27
C ASP A 123 16.65 19.37 -9.90
N ALA A 124 15.87 19.40 -8.83
CA ALA A 124 16.41 19.52 -7.47
C ALA A 124 17.24 18.30 -7.04
N GLN A 125 16.96 17.12 -7.57
CA GLN A 125 17.80 15.93 -7.38
C GLN A 125 19.12 16.07 -8.12
N GLU A 126 19.13 16.57 -9.36
CA GLU A 126 20.34 16.82 -10.13
C GLU A 126 21.26 17.83 -9.44
N GLU A 127 20.71 18.99 -9.02
CA GLU A 127 21.46 20.06 -8.35
C GLU A 127 22.17 19.62 -7.05
N ARG A 128 21.67 18.57 -6.42
CA ARG A 128 22.14 18.07 -5.12
C ARG A 128 22.98 16.82 -5.20
N ALA A 129 23.20 16.28 -6.39
CA ALA A 129 24.05 15.13 -6.57
C ALA A 129 25.45 15.42 -5.95
N PRO A 130 25.92 14.63 -4.94
CA PRO A 130 27.08 14.95 -4.12
C PRO A 130 28.40 14.61 -4.81
N TRP A 131 28.55 14.91 -6.09
CA TRP A 131 29.68 14.46 -6.90
C TRP A 131 30.63 15.62 -7.16
N PRO A 132 31.76 15.69 -6.47
CA PRO A 132 32.81 16.63 -6.85
C PRO A 132 33.25 16.31 -8.28
N GLY A 133 32.84 17.14 -9.24
CA GLY A 133 33.15 16.95 -10.67
C GLY A 133 32.16 16.05 -11.43
N ALA A 134 31.02 15.66 -10.83
CA ALA A 134 29.92 15.04 -11.57
C ALA A 134 29.44 16.03 -12.63
N LYS A 135 29.62 15.63 -13.86
CA LYS A 135 29.10 16.41 -14.99
C LYS A 135 27.58 16.19 -15.03
N HIS A 136 26.81 17.25 -15.32
CA HIS A 136 25.40 17.13 -15.66
C HIS A 136 25.13 16.05 -16.71
N GLU A 137 26.12 15.78 -17.57
CA GLU A 137 26.11 14.71 -18.58
C GLU A 137 25.91 13.30 -17.98
N ASP A 138 26.51 13.00 -16.81
CA ASP A 138 26.37 11.69 -16.16
C ASP A 138 24.96 11.54 -15.54
N PHE A 139 24.40 12.63 -14.99
CA PHE A 139 23.03 12.64 -14.49
C PHE A 139 22.03 12.45 -15.63
N ALA A 140 22.19 13.21 -16.72
CA ALA A 140 21.34 13.13 -17.91
C ALA A 140 21.38 11.73 -18.55
N ALA A 141 22.54 11.06 -18.55
CA ALA A 141 22.65 9.68 -19.03
C ALA A 141 21.85 8.71 -18.15
N GLY A 142 21.95 8.84 -16.82
CA GLY A 142 21.17 8.06 -15.88
C GLY A 142 19.65 8.31 -16.05
N GLU A 143 19.25 9.57 -16.10
CA GLU A 143 17.86 9.99 -16.34
C GLU A 143 17.29 9.36 -17.61
N ALA A 144 18.02 9.43 -18.72
CA ALA A 144 17.59 8.85 -20.00
C ALA A 144 17.34 7.34 -19.90
N ILE A 145 18.22 6.61 -19.20
CA ILE A 145 18.03 5.18 -18.92
C ILE A 145 16.76 4.95 -18.10
N GLY A 146 16.55 5.76 -17.08
CA GLY A 146 15.36 5.68 -16.23
C GLY A 146 14.07 5.93 -17.00
N ARG A 147 14.00 7.00 -17.77
CA ARG A 147 12.83 7.31 -18.62
C ARG A 147 12.56 6.21 -19.65
N ALA A 148 13.60 5.60 -20.23
CA ALA A 148 13.46 4.48 -21.17
C ALA A 148 12.91 3.21 -20.45
N ALA A 149 13.37 2.93 -19.23
CA ALA A 149 12.83 1.83 -18.41
C ALA A 149 11.36 2.08 -18.06
N ALA A 150 11.02 3.29 -17.63
CA ALA A 150 9.65 3.68 -17.30
C ALA A 150 8.70 3.58 -18.49
N ALA A 151 9.12 3.97 -19.70
CA ALA A 151 8.28 3.88 -20.88
C ALA A 151 7.74 2.47 -21.13
N ARG A 152 8.57 1.44 -20.93
CA ARG A 152 8.16 0.03 -21.03
C ARG A 152 7.17 -0.36 -19.94
N VAL A 153 7.41 0.05 -18.70
CA VAL A 153 6.53 -0.23 -17.56
C VAL A 153 5.19 0.47 -17.73
N ILE A 154 5.17 1.71 -18.18
CA ILE A 154 3.95 2.48 -18.48
C ILE A 154 3.13 1.77 -19.56
N ALA A 155 3.75 1.39 -20.68
CA ALA A 155 3.08 0.64 -21.75
C ALA A 155 2.50 -0.68 -21.24
N TYR A 156 3.24 -1.41 -20.40
CA TYR A 156 2.76 -2.64 -19.77
C TYR A 156 1.55 -2.38 -18.85
N SER A 157 1.55 -1.28 -18.09
CA SER A 157 0.48 -0.94 -17.17
C SER A 157 -0.86 -0.64 -17.88
N PHE A 158 -0.84 -0.15 -19.10
CA PHE A 158 -2.06 0.07 -19.90
C PHE A 158 -2.73 -1.22 -20.38
N GLY A 159 -2.07 -2.36 -20.29
CA GLY A 159 -2.66 -3.68 -20.59
C GLY A 159 -3.54 -4.25 -19.48
N ASP A 160 -3.66 -3.58 -18.33
CA ASP A 160 -4.58 -3.97 -17.27
C ASP A 160 -6.04 -3.74 -17.66
N LEU A 161 -6.90 -4.71 -17.35
CA LEU A 161 -8.35 -4.58 -17.51
C LEU A 161 -9.03 -4.01 -16.25
N ILE A 162 -8.27 -3.33 -15.39
CA ILE A 162 -8.79 -2.74 -14.16
C ILE A 162 -9.93 -1.75 -14.46
N GLY A 163 -11.02 -1.89 -13.71
CA GLY A 163 -12.21 -1.06 -13.90
C GLY A 163 -13.08 -1.44 -15.10
N LEU A 164 -12.60 -2.26 -16.03
CA LEU A 164 -13.34 -2.75 -17.19
C LEU A 164 -14.03 -4.10 -16.90
N THR A 165 -13.45 -4.91 -16.01
CA THR A 165 -13.99 -6.22 -15.67
C THR A 165 -15.27 -6.09 -14.84
N ASN A 166 -16.34 -6.73 -15.30
CA ASN A 166 -17.61 -6.76 -14.57
C ASN A 166 -17.51 -7.79 -13.41
N PRO A 167 -17.81 -7.40 -12.17
CA PRO A 167 -17.83 -8.35 -11.04
C PRO A 167 -18.94 -9.39 -11.11
N GLY A 168 -19.89 -9.26 -12.02
CA GLY A 168 -21.09 -10.07 -12.09
C GLY A 168 -22.31 -9.39 -11.45
N THR A 169 -23.41 -10.12 -11.43
CA THR A 169 -24.66 -9.67 -10.79
C THR A 169 -24.65 -10.13 -9.32
N PRO A 170 -24.86 -9.22 -8.35
CA PRO A 170 -24.96 -9.62 -6.95
C PRO A 170 -26.03 -10.69 -6.75
N PRO A 171 -25.72 -11.84 -6.12
CA PRO A 171 -26.73 -12.84 -5.78
C PRO A 171 -27.73 -12.26 -4.78
N ILE A 172 -28.98 -12.71 -4.84
CA ILE A 172 -30.04 -12.30 -3.92
C ILE A 172 -30.33 -13.47 -2.97
N GLY A 173 -30.35 -13.19 -1.67
CA GLY A 173 -30.70 -14.18 -0.67
C GLY A 173 -29.90 -14.05 0.63
N PRO A 174 -30.21 -14.90 1.62
CA PRO A 174 -29.51 -14.89 2.90
C PRO A 174 -28.01 -15.14 2.74
N GLY A 175 -27.20 -14.37 3.47
CA GLY A 175 -25.73 -14.55 3.48
C GLY A 175 -24.99 -13.83 2.36
N PHE A 176 -25.70 -13.32 1.36
CA PHE A 176 -25.06 -12.56 0.29
C PHE A 176 -25.04 -11.06 0.58
N TRP A 177 -24.00 -10.41 0.10
CA TRP A 177 -23.81 -8.97 0.18
C TRP A 177 -24.97 -8.22 -0.47
N VAL A 178 -25.55 -7.29 0.27
CA VAL A 178 -26.71 -6.49 -0.19
C VAL A 178 -26.21 -5.26 -0.92
N TRP A 179 -26.48 -5.18 -2.21
CA TRP A 179 -26.19 -4.02 -3.01
C TRP A 179 -27.25 -2.93 -2.80
N ASN A 180 -26.81 -1.69 -2.58
CA ASN A 180 -27.67 -0.54 -2.31
C ASN A 180 -27.95 0.36 -3.54
N GLY A 181 -27.64 -0.13 -4.75
CA GLY A 181 -27.87 0.60 -6.00
C GLY A 181 -26.77 1.60 -6.40
N GLY A 182 -25.77 1.83 -5.55
CA GLY A 182 -24.63 2.71 -5.84
C GLY A 182 -23.51 2.03 -6.65
N PRO A 183 -22.41 2.74 -6.96
CA PRO A 183 -21.28 2.15 -7.64
C PRO A 183 -20.66 1.01 -6.83
N ILE A 184 -20.42 -0.13 -7.48
CA ILE A 184 -19.70 -1.27 -6.89
C ILE A 184 -18.19 -1.00 -7.02
N ALA A 185 -17.45 -1.05 -5.90
CA ALA A 185 -16.01 -0.89 -5.93
C ALA A 185 -15.34 -2.16 -6.47
N ARG A 186 -14.88 -2.11 -7.70
CA ARG A 186 -14.24 -3.25 -8.40
C ARG A 186 -12.82 -3.55 -7.92
N GLY A 187 -12.18 -2.60 -7.21
CA GLY A 187 -10.83 -2.74 -6.68
C GLY A 187 -9.80 -3.06 -7.77
N SER A 188 -9.12 -4.18 -7.60
CA SER A 188 -8.13 -4.72 -8.55
C SER A 188 -8.69 -5.80 -9.49
N LEU A 189 -10.01 -5.95 -9.57
CA LEU A 189 -10.62 -6.94 -10.46
C LEU A 189 -10.24 -6.68 -11.93
N GLY A 190 -9.75 -7.70 -12.63
CA GLY A 190 -9.26 -7.62 -14.01
C GLY A 190 -7.84 -7.08 -14.15
N ALA A 191 -7.19 -6.72 -13.06
CA ALA A 191 -5.79 -6.33 -13.09
C ALA A 191 -4.87 -7.52 -13.40
N ARG A 192 -3.73 -7.21 -14.00
CA ARG A 192 -2.69 -8.22 -14.30
C ARG A 192 -1.82 -8.43 -13.07
N PRO A 193 -1.64 -9.67 -12.60
CA PRO A 193 -0.71 -9.98 -11.53
C PRO A 193 0.75 -9.95 -12.00
N PHE A 194 1.67 -9.80 -11.06
CA PHE A 194 3.11 -9.87 -11.29
C PHE A 194 3.66 -11.28 -11.11
N PHE A 195 3.20 -12.00 -10.09
CA PHE A 195 3.75 -13.29 -9.66
C PHE A 195 2.72 -14.41 -9.67
N LEU A 196 1.44 -14.09 -9.82
CA LEU A 196 0.38 -15.10 -9.94
C LEU A 196 0.14 -15.43 -11.41
N THR A 197 -0.29 -16.66 -11.65
CA THR A 197 -0.69 -17.14 -12.99
C THR A 197 -2.14 -16.76 -13.32
N SER A 198 -2.98 -16.60 -12.28
CA SER A 198 -4.38 -16.18 -12.38
C SER A 198 -4.85 -15.48 -11.09
N ALA A 199 -5.95 -14.75 -11.17
CA ALA A 199 -6.52 -14.04 -10.02
C ALA A 199 -6.99 -14.99 -8.91
N ASP A 200 -7.44 -16.19 -9.27
CA ASP A 200 -7.98 -17.19 -8.35
C ASP A 200 -6.94 -18.12 -7.74
N GLU A 201 -5.68 -18.02 -8.16
CA GLU A 201 -4.60 -18.91 -7.68
C GLU A 201 -4.46 -18.91 -6.16
N LEU A 202 -4.68 -17.76 -5.51
CA LEU A 202 -4.61 -17.61 -4.07
C LEU A 202 -5.99 -17.54 -3.40
N ARG A 203 -7.08 -17.82 -4.12
CA ARG A 203 -8.43 -17.76 -3.53
C ARG A 203 -8.48 -18.59 -2.25
N PRO A 204 -8.88 -18.01 -1.12
CA PRO A 204 -9.00 -18.76 0.13
C PRO A 204 -10.18 -19.74 0.07
N PRO A 205 -10.21 -20.76 0.95
CA PRO A 205 -11.36 -21.66 1.08
C PRO A 205 -12.67 -20.88 1.32
N PRO A 206 -13.83 -21.50 1.09
CA PRO A 206 -15.13 -20.88 1.39
C PRO A 206 -15.18 -20.41 2.86
N PRO A 207 -15.79 -19.25 3.14
CA PRO A 207 -16.03 -18.80 4.51
C PRO A 207 -17.10 -19.68 5.19
N PRO A 208 -17.27 -19.58 6.53
CA PRO A 208 -18.34 -20.26 7.23
C PRO A 208 -19.71 -19.99 6.58
N ALA A 209 -20.51 -21.05 6.42
CA ALA A 209 -21.82 -20.94 5.80
C ALA A 209 -22.74 -20.00 6.62
N PHE A 210 -23.50 -19.16 5.94
CA PHE A 210 -24.47 -18.28 6.61
C PHE A 210 -25.44 -19.08 7.47
N GLY A 211 -25.64 -18.65 8.73
CA GLY A 211 -26.47 -19.33 9.70
C GLY A 211 -25.83 -20.55 10.39
N SER A 212 -24.60 -20.93 10.02
CA SER A 212 -23.84 -21.93 10.79
C SER A 212 -23.48 -21.42 12.18
N ALA A 213 -23.13 -22.32 13.08
CA ALA A 213 -22.69 -21.97 14.43
C ALA A 213 -21.46 -21.07 14.41
N GLU A 214 -20.50 -21.34 13.49
CA GLU A 214 -19.28 -20.57 13.30
C GLU A 214 -19.57 -19.15 12.77
N PHE A 215 -20.42 -19.02 11.75
CA PHE A 215 -20.86 -17.71 11.24
C PHE A 215 -21.57 -16.91 12.34
N SER A 216 -22.49 -17.56 13.08
CA SER A 216 -23.28 -16.91 14.13
C SER A 216 -22.38 -16.42 15.27
N ALA A 217 -21.38 -17.20 15.65
CA ALA A 217 -20.39 -16.81 16.68
C ALA A 217 -19.54 -15.62 16.21
N ALA A 218 -19.10 -15.60 14.97
CA ALA A 218 -18.36 -14.48 14.38
C ALA A 218 -19.21 -13.19 14.31
N LEU A 219 -20.47 -13.29 13.92
CA LEU A 219 -21.40 -12.15 13.91
C LEU A 219 -21.64 -11.62 15.33
N ALA A 220 -21.87 -12.51 16.30
CA ALA A 220 -22.02 -12.14 17.70
C ALA A 220 -20.78 -11.47 18.30
N GLU A 221 -19.57 -11.86 17.85
CA GLU A 221 -18.33 -11.19 18.23
C GLU A 221 -18.31 -9.73 17.72
N VAL A 222 -18.61 -9.50 16.43
CA VAL A 222 -18.69 -8.15 15.87
C VAL A 222 -19.73 -7.30 16.61
N ARG A 223 -20.91 -7.87 16.88
CA ARG A 223 -21.96 -7.19 17.62
C ARG A 223 -21.52 -6.80 19.02
N ARG A 224 -20.95 -7.71 19.79
CA ARG A 224 -20.42 -7.42 21.13
C ARG A 224 -19.36 -6.31 21.10
N ILE A 225 -18.44 -6.33 20.11
CA ILE A 225 -17.44 -5.28 19.96
C ILE A 225 -18.10 -3.95 19.62
N SER A 226 -19.10 -3.94 18.73
CA SER A 226 -19.86 -2.73 18.40
C SER A 226 -20.52 -2.11 19.64
N ASP A 227 -21.12 -2.95 20.51
CA ASP A 227 -21.82 -2.50 21.71
C ASP A 227 -20.87 -2.02 22.83
N THR A 228 -19.65 -2.55 22.87
CA THR A 228 -18.66 -2.30 23.96
C THR A 228 -17.37 -1.66 23.46
N ARG A 229 -17.36 -1.05 22.28
CA ARG A 229 -16.18 -0.46 21.65
C ARG A 229 -15.51 0.56 22.57
N THR A 230 -14.23 0.34 22.88
CA THR A 230 -13.45 1.29 23.67
C THR A 230 -12.99 2.49 22.84
N ALA A 231 -12.54 3.56 23.52
CA ALA A 231 -11.98 4.73 22.83
C ALA A 231 -10.76 4.37 21.96
N ASP A 232 -9.89 3.47 22.45
CA ASP A 232 -8.71 3.01 21.69
C ASP A 232 -9.10 2.20 20.45
N GLN A 233 -10.10 1.33 20.56
CA GLN A 233 -10.64 0.59 19.43
C GLN A 233 -11.27 1.51 18.38
N LEU A 234 -11.98 2.56 18.83
CA LEU A 234 -12.54 3.57 17.97
C LEU A 234 -11.44 4.35 17.23
N ALA A 235 -10.43 4.82 17.97
CA ALA A 235 -9.30 5.54 17.39
C ALA A 235 -8.56 4.69 16.36
N LEU A 236 -8.31 3.41 16.66
CA LEU A 236 -7.67 2.49 15.73
C LEU A 236 -8.51 2.23 14.47
N ALA A 237 -9.82 2.04 14.63
CA ALA A 237 -10.74 1.87 13.51
C ALA A 237 -10.73 3.10 12.58
N GLN A 238 -10.71 4.31 13.15
CA GLN A 238 -10.66 5.56 12.41
C GLN A 238 -9.31 5.82 11.76
N TYR A 239 -8.19 5.54 12.45
CA TYR A 239 -6.84 5.65 11.90
C TYR A 239 -6.70 4.82 10.60
N TRP A 240 -7.05 3.55 10.64
CA TRP A 240 -6.98 2.69 9.48
C TRP A 240 -8.10 2.95 8.45
N ALA A 241 -9.14 3.72 8.79
CA ALA A 241 -10.15 4.14 7.84
C ALA A 241 -9.66 5.25 6.89
N VAL A 242 -8.87 6.19 7.40
CA VAL A 242 -8.21 7.21 6.58
C VAL A 242 -7.22 6.56 5.62
N ASN A 243 -6.60 5.46 6.06
CA ASN A 243 -5.73 4.61 5.27
C ASN A 243 -6.50 3.42 4.64
N GLN A 244 -7.74 3.63 4.16
CA GLN A 244 -8.54 2.58 3.50
C GLN A 244 -7.87 2.08 2.21
N SER A 245 -8.15 0.81 1.85
CA SER A 245 -7.79 0.33 0.52
C SER A 245 -8.40 1.25 -0.56
N PRO A 246 -7.59 1.81 -1.45
CA PRO A 246 -6.16 1.55 -1.70
C PRO A 246 -5.18 2.25 -0.74
N ASN A 247 -5.65 3.04 0.26
CA ASN A 247 -4.79 3.88 1.09
C ASN A 247 -3.97 3.10 2.14
N SER A 248 -4.36 1.85 2.49
CA SER A 248 -3.49 0.96 3.27
C SER A 248 -2.13 0.73 2.60
N ALA A 249 -2.08 0.77 1.26
CA ALA A 249 -0.82 0.71 0.52
C ALA A 249 0.06 1.94 0.79
N ALA A 250 -0.52 3.14 0.94
CA ALA A 250 0.24 4.34 1.30
C ALA A 250 0.89 4.20 2.69
N ALA A 251 0.15 3.67 3.68
CA ALA A 251 0.69 3.41 5.01
C ALA A 251 1.87 2.41 4.97
N MET A 252 1.76 1.35 4.17
CA MET A 252 2.84 0.37 4.00
C MET A 252 4.05 0.97 3.26
N ASN A 253 3.84 1.84 2.27
CA ASN A 253 4.93 2.55 1.59
C ASN A 253 5.66 3.49 2.57
N ASN A 254 4.94 4.26 3.40
CA ASN A 254 5.55 5.13 4.41
C ASN A 254 6.38 4.32 5.43
N LEU A 255 5.86 3.17 5.87
CA LEU A 255 6.59 2.25 6.74
C LEU A 255 7.88 1.75 6.07
N ALA A 256 7.79 1.27 4.84
CA ALA A 256 8.94 0.76 4.08
C ALA A 256 10.01 1.84 3.88
N VAL A 257 9.62 3.07 3.51
CA VAL A 257 10.51 4.23 3.40
C VAL A 257 11.22 4.51 4.73
N GLY A 258 10.48 4.47 5.84
CA GLY A 258 11.06 4.63 7.19
C GLY A 258 12.12 3.57 7.50
N LEU A 259 11.84 2.30 7.17
CA LEU A 259 12.78 1.19 7.37
C LEU A 259 14.01 1.30 6.45
N ILE A 260 13.81 1.59 5.17
CA ILE A 260 14.89 1.81 4.19
C ILE A 260 15.86 2.89 4.69
N ARG A 261 15.35 4.02 5.18
CA ARG A 261 16.18 5.10 5.74
C ARG A 261 16.88 4.69 7.03
N ARG A 262 16.17 4.03 7.95
CA ARG A 262 16.72 3.55 9.23
C ARG A 262 17.88 2.58 9.02
N HIS A 263 17.71 1.63 8.10
CA HIS A 263 18.70 0.61 7.79
C HIS A 263 19.71 1.02 6.72
N ARG A 264 19.59 2.24 6.17
CA ARG A 264 20.50 2.81 5.16
C ARG A 264 20.64 1.91 3.93
N SER A 265 19.55 1.34 3.45
CA SER A 265 19.58 0.53 2.24
C SER A 265 20.08 1.34 1.05
N SER A 266 20.87 0.73 0.17
CA SER A 266 21.28 1.34 -1.09
C SER A 266 20.07 1.60 -1.99
N ASP A 267 20.20 2.48 -2.99
CA ASP A 267 19.14 2.77 -3.95
C ASP A 267 18.63 1.51 -4.67
N HIS A 268 19.54 0.65 -5.10
CA HIS A 268 19.18 -0.61 -5.76
C HIS A 268 18.43 -1.57 -4.82
N GLU A 269 18.92 -1.73 -3.59
CA GLU A 269 18.26 -2.56 -2.57
C GLU A 269 16.87 -2.01 -2.20
N ALA A 270 16.78 -0.69 -2.03
CA ALA A 270 15.52 -0.01 -1.76
C ALA A 270 14.50 -0.22 -2.90
N ALA A 271 14.92 -0.06 -4.15
CA ALA A 271 14.07 -0.29 -5.31
C ALA A 271 13.57 -1.75 -5.37
N ARG A 272 14.46 -2.72 -5.05
CA ARG A 272 14.09 -4.13 -4.99
C ARG A 272 13.09 -4.42 -3.87
N ILE A 273 13.31 -3.90 -2.66
CA ILE A 273 12.40 -4.07 -1.52
C ILE A 273 11.03 -3.46 -1.84
N MET A 274 11.00 -2.23 -2.35
CA MET A 274 9.77 -1.54 -2.70
C MET A 274 8.99 -2.27 -3.79
N PHE A 275 9.68 -2.79 -4.81
CA PHE A 275 9.00 -3.56 -5.86
C PHE A 275 8.42 -4.86 -5.31
N LEU A 276 9.19 -5.68 -4.60
CA LEU A 276 8.68 -6.93 -4.03
C LEU A 276 7.48 -6.69 -3.12
N MET A 277 7.55 -5.68 -2.24
CA MET A 277 6.46 -5.35 -1.33
C MET A 277 5.20 -4.89 -2.08
N ASN A 278 5.34 -3.94 -3.00
CA ASN A 278 4.19 -3.36 -3.69
C ASN A 278 3.57 -4.33 -4.70
N ALA A 279 4.36 -5.12 -5.40
CA ALA A 279 3.87 -6.13 -6.33
C ALA A 279 3.18 -7.29 -5.57
N ALA A 280 3.74 -7.75 -4.43
CA ALA A 280 3.07 -8.73 -3.58
C ALA A 280 1.74 -8.21 -3.02
N ALA A 281 1.70 -6.94 -2.61
CA ALA A 281 0.46 -6.30 -2.14
C ALA A 281 -0.58 -6.16 -3.26
N TRP A 282 -0.14 -5.86 -4.48
CA TRP A 282 -1.00 -5.79 -5.65
C TRP A 282 -1.60 -7.16 -6.00
N ASP A 283 -0.77 -8.20 -6.03
CA ASP A 283 -1.21 -9.57 -6.28
C ASP A 283 -2.15 -10.08 -5.18
N ALA A 284 -1.87 -9.73 -3.91
CA ALA A 284 -2.77 -10.01 -2.79
C ALA A 284 -4.13 -9.34 -2.96
N LEU A 285 -4.17 -8.09 -3.44
CA LEU A 285 -5.43 -7.39 -3.75
C LEU A 285 -6.18 -8.05 -4.92
N ILE A 286 -5.48 -8.51 -5.96
CA ILE A 286 -6.09 -9.22 -7.09
C ILE A 286 -6.81 -10.47 -6.58
N GLY A 287 -6.13 -11.34 -5.83
CA GLY A 287 -6.74 -12.52 -5.24
C GLY A 287 -7.85 -12.19 -4.22
N CYS A 288 -7.70 -11.09 -3.49
CA CYS A 288 -8.71 -10.61 -2.56
C CYS A 288 -10.01 -10.22 -3.29
N PHE A 289 -9.94 -9.41 -4.35
CA PHE A 289 -11.12 -8.96 -5.09
C PHE A 289 -11.72 -10.07 -5.95
N ASP A 290 -10.93 -11.01 -6.45
CA ASP A 290 -11.43 -12.25 -7.03
C ASP A 290 -12.31 -13.02 -6.03
N ALA A 291 -11.79 -13.30 -4.83
CA ALA A 291 -12.53 -14.00 -3.80
C ALA A 291 -13.79 -13.24 -3.34
N LYS A 292 -13.73 -11.90 -3.24
CA LYS A 292 -14.90 -11.09 -2.88
C LYS A 292 -16.06 -11.31 -3.83
N TYR A 293 -15.82 -11.28 -5.12
CA TYR A 293 -16.85 -11.43 -6.15
C TYR A 293 -17.12 -12.88 -6.54
N HIS A 294 -16.33 -13.82 -6.02
CA HIS A 294 -16.64 -15.24 -6.08
C HIS A 294 -17.66 -15.64 -4.98
N TYR A 295 -17.43 -15.18 -3.74
CA TYR A 295 -18.23 -15.59 -2.58
C TYR A 295 -19.38 -14.66 -2.24
N TRP A 296 -19.31 -13.37 -2.58
CA TRP A 296 -20.35 -12.36 -2.33
C TRP A 296 -20.84 -12.26 -0.87
N VAL A 297 -19.96 -12.47 0.09
CA VAL A 297 -20.33 -12.58 1.52
C VAL A 297 -20.92 -11.29 2.06
N ILE A 298 -22.03 -11.43 2.78
CA ILE A 298 -22.75 -10.35 3.49
C ILE A 298 -21.81 -9.63 4.49
N ARG A 299 -21.98 -8.32 4.65
CA ARG A 299 -21.27 -7.54 5.67
C ARG A 299 -21.94 -7.66 7.04
N PRO A 300 -21.19 -7.57 8.17
CA PRO A 300 -21.77 -7.65 9.51
C PRO A 300 -22.98 -6.74 9.73
N PRO A 301 -22.96 -5.41 9.39
CA PRO A 301 -24.12 -4.54 9.62
C PRO A 301 -25.29 -4.81 8.66
N GLN A 302 -25.09 -5.57 7.59
CA GLN A 302 -26.17 -6.03 6.72
C GLN A 302 -26.83 -7.30 7.28
N ALA A 303 -26.07 -8.12 8.02
CA ALA A 303 -26.57 -9.32 8.70
C ALA A 303 -27.22 -8.98 10.06
N ASP A 304 -26.69 -7.98 10.77
CA ASP A 304 -27.25 -7.44 12.02
C ASP A 304 -27.26 -5.90 11.97
N PRO A 305 -28.40 -5.28 11.66
CA PRO A 305 -28.53 -3.82 11.55
C PRO A 305 -28.28 -3.04 12.86
N ALA A 306 -28.20 -3.71 13.99
CA ALA A 306 -27.86 -3.07 15.25
C ALA A 306 -26.35 -2.85 15.45
N ILE A 307 -25.49 -3.39 14.58
CA ILE A 307 -24.07 -3.09 14.57
C ILE A 307 -23.84 -1.64 14.10
N THR A 308 -23.24 -0.82 14.96
CA THR A 308 -22.94 0.58 14.67
C THR A 308 -21.58 0.73 13.99
N LEU A 309 -21.51 1.62 13.01
CA LEU A 309 -20.29 1.86 12.22
C LEU A 309 -19.68 3.21 12.58
N PRO A 310 -18.41 3.26 13.04
CA PRO A 310 -17.68 4.51 13.23
C PRO A 310 -17.10 5.06 11.91
N ILE A 311 -17.17 4.30 10.83
CA ILE A 311 -16.66 4.62 9.50
C ILE A 311 -17.65 4.18 8.43
N GLY A 312 -17.46 4.63 7.18
CA GLY A 312 -18.32 4.21 6.06
C GLY A 312 -18.23 2.72 5.74
N LEU A 313 -19.34 2.13 5.31
CA LEU A 313 -19.39 0.74 4.83
C LEU A 313 -18.83 0.68 3.40
N PRO A 314 -17.78 -0.12 3.14
CA PRO A 314 -17.25 -0.23 1.78
C PRO A 314 -18.24 -0.86 0.80
N PRO A 315 -18.38 -0.32 -0.46
CA PRO A 315 -19.35 -0.79 -1.43
C PRO A 315 -18.87 -2.05 -2.20
N HIS A 316 -18.54 -3.10 -1.46
CA HIS A 316 -18.13 -4.41 -1.98
C HIS A 316 -18.30 -5.50 -0.90
N PRO A 317 -18.35 -6.81 -1.28
CA PRO A 317 -18.52 -7.93 -0.35
C PRO A 317 -17.48 -8.00 0.78
N SER A 318 -17.83 -8.71 1.86
CA SER A 318 -17.02 -8.79 3.08
C SER A 318 -15.72 -9.59 2.89
N TYR A 319 -15.83 -10.85 2.52
CA TYR A 319 -14.75 -11.85 2.56
C TYR A 319 -13.87 -11.88 1.32
N PRO A 320 -12.53 -11.93 1.46
CA PRO A 320 -11.73 -11.67 2.64
C PRO A 320 -11.50 -10.16 2.87
N SER A 321 -10.82 -9.79 3.98
CA SER A 321 -10.49 -8.39 4.28
C SER A 321 -9.33 -7.88 3.42
N ALA A 322 -9.57 -6.81 2.64
CA ALA A 322 -8.52 -6.20 1.80
C ALA A 322 -7.38 -5.57 2.62
N HIS A 323 -7.67 -4.97 3.78
CA HIS A 323 -6.64 -4.47 4.69
C HIS A 323 -5.72 -5.60 5.15
N SER A 324 -6.28 -6.75 5.51
CA SER A 324 -5.52 -7.91 5.93
C SER A 324 -4.67 -8.49 4.80
N CYS A 325 -5.19 -8.51 3.56
CA CYS A 325 -4.43 -8.94 2.39
C CYS A 325 -3.20 -8.06 2.16
N VAL A 326 -3.39 -6.72 2.17
CA VAL A 326 -2.29 -5.76 1.97
C VAL A 326 -1.30 -5.79 3.13
N SER A 327 -1.76 -5.71 4.37
CA SER A 327 -0.86 -5.70 5.53
C SER A 327 -0.10 -7.01 5.65
N GLY A 328 -0.77 -8.16 5.47
CA GLY A 328 -0.13 -9.47 5.53
C GLY A 328 0.94 -9.68 4.46
N SER A 329 0.72 -9.18 3.23
CA SER A 329 1.73 -9.29 2.17
C SER A 329 2.89 -8.31 2.37
N SER A 330 2.59 -7.04 2.64
CA SER A 330 3.62 -6.01 2.78
C SER A 330 4.54 -6.28 3.96
N THR A 331 3.99 -6.60 5.13
CA THR A 331 4.80 -6.84 6.33
C THR A 331 5.63 -8.11 6.24
N GLU A 332 5.15 -9.15 5.54
CA GLU A 332 5.95 -10.37 5.33
C GLU A 332 7.17 -10.10 4.44
N VAL A 333 7.02 -9.36 3.35
CA VAL A 333 8.17 -8.94 2.51
C VAL A 333 9.14 -8.09 3.31
N LEU A 334 8.64 -7.11 4.07
CA LEU A 334 9.49 -6.26 4.90
C LEU A 334 10.18 -7.04 6.02
N ALA A 335 9.54 -8.06 6.60
CA ALA A 335 10.14 -8.90 7.63
C ALA A 335 11.28 -9.79 7.11
N VAL A 336 11.26 -10.13 5.82
CA VAL A 336 12.40 -10.79 5.15
C VAL A 336 13.52 -9.79 4.87
N ALA A 337 13.19 -8.59 4.40
CA ALA A 337 14.16 -7.54 4.12
C ALA A 337 14.82 -6.99 5.41
N PHE A 338 14.07 -6.88 6.49
CA PHE A 338 14.48 -6.33 7.78
C PHE A 338 14.17 -7.29 8.94
N PRO A 339 14.93 -8.38 9.10
CA PRO A 339 14.60 -9.44 10.08
C PRO A 339 14.52 -8.98 11.54
N SER A 340 15.28 -7.95 11.92
CA SER A 340 15.24 -7.35 13.25
C SER A 340 13.89 -6.68 13.58
N GLU A 341 13.12 -6.29 12.55
CA GLU A 341 11.82 -5.63 12.69
C GLU A 341 10.63 -6.60 12.65
N ARG A 342 10.86 -7.90 12.42
CA ARG A 342 9.81 -8.91 12.21
C ARG A 342 8.68 -8.84 13.23
N ARG A 343 8.99 -8.79 14.54
CA ARG A 343 7.96 -8.77 15.58
C ARG A 343 7.05 -7.54 15.51
N MET A 344 7.64 -6.39 15.21
CA MET A 344 6.90 -5.14 15.03
C MET A 344 6.01 -5.21 13.77
N LEU A 345 6.53 -5.75 12.68
CA LEU A 345 5.81 -5.89 11.42
C LEU A 345 4.63 -6.87 11.53
N GLU A 346 4.80 -8.00 12.21
CA GLU A 346 3.73 -8.95 12.49
C GLU A 346 2.62 -8.32 13.33
N ALA A 347 2.98 -7.60 14.41
CA ALA A 347 2.03 -6.88 15.24
C ALA A 347 1.25 -5.81 14.46
N LEU A 348 1.90 -5.10 13.55
CA LEU A 348 1.25 -4.09 12.70
C LEU A 348 0.24 -4.72 11.73
N ALA A 349 0.56 -5.87 11.13
CA ALA A 349 -0.38 -6.58 10.26
C ALA A 349 -1.64 -7.03 11.04
N GLU A 350 -1.47 -7.51 12.26
CA GLU A 350 -2.58 -7.87 13.14
C GLU A 350 -3.41 -6.64 13.54
N GLU A 351 -2.76 -5.54 13.88
CA GLU A 351 -3.42 -4.28 14.23
C GLU A 351 -4.27 -3.76 13.07
N ALA A 352 -3.72 -3.68 11.86
CA ALA A 352 -4.44 -3.26 10.66
C ALA A 352 -5.66 -4.15 10.40
N SER A 353 -5.54 -5.45 10.63
CA SER A 353 -6.63 -6.41 10.52
C SER A 353 -7.68 -6.19 11.61
N LEU A 354 -7.30 -6.14 12.88
CA LEU A 354 -8.21 -5.95 14.02
C LEU A 354 -8.98 -4.64 13.93
N SER A 355 -8.38 -3.60 13.37
CA SER A 355 -9.05 -2.32 13.12
C SER A 355 -10.36 -2.48 12.34
N ARG A 356 -10.44 -3.46 11.44
CA ARG A 356 -11.64 -3.73 10.63
C ARG A 356 -12.75 -4.44 11.40
N LEU A 357 -12.37 -5.30 12.37
CA LEU A 357 -13.29 -5.89 13.32
C LEU A 357 -13.85 -4.81 14.25
N TYR A 358 -12.97 -3.94 14.78
CA TYR A 358 -13.37 -2.79 15.62
C TYR A 358 -14.25 -1.79 14.86
N ALA A 359 -14.05 -1.64 13.57
CA ALA A 359 -14.92 -0.83 12.71
C ALA A 359 -16.30 -1.47 12.46
N GLY A 360 -16.50 -2.76 12.78
CA GLY A 360 -17.76 -3.46 12.56
C GLY A 360 -18.04 -3.85 11.11
N ILE A 361 -17.04 -3.77 10.22
CA ILE A 361 -17.21 -3.98 8.76
C ILE A 361 -16.73 -5.33 8.25
N HIS A 362 -16.07 -6.12 9.10
CA HIS A 362 -15.53 -7.44 8.79
C HIS A 362 -15.73 -8.43 9.94
N TYR A 363 -15.83 -9.70 9.61
CA TYR A 363 -15.78 -10.81 10.55
C TYR A 363 -14.33 -11.22 10.83
N ARG A 364 -14.07 -11.96 11.90
CA ARG A 364 -12.73 -12.48 12.23
C ARG A 364 -12.19 -13.38 11.12
N PHE A 365 -13.02 -14.27 10.57
CA PHE A 365 -12.61 -15.14 9.46
C PHE A 365 -12.24 -14.37 8.17
N ASP A 366 -12.80 -13.17 7.93
CA ASP A 366 -12.37 -12.32 6.81
C ASP A 366 -10.91 -11.87 6.96
N MET A 367 -10.54 -11.56 8.20
CA MET A 367 -9.21 -11.06 8.53
C MET A 367 -8.16 -12.18 8.46
N GLU A 368 -8.47 -13.34 9.03
CA GLU A 368 -7.60 -14.52 9.02
C GLU A 368 -7.34 -14.99 7.60
N ALA A 369 -8.37 -15.10 6.78
CA ALA A 369 -8.26 -15.44 5.38
C ALA A 369 -7.46 -14.39 4.58
N GLY A 370 -7.66 -13.11 4.87
CA GLY A 370 -6.93 -12.02 4.23
C GLY A 370 -5.43 -12.03 4.58
N LEU A 371 -5.07 -12.20 5.86
CA LEU A 371 -3.67 -12.32 6.28
C LEU A 371 -2.98 -13.54 5.66
N ALA A 372 -3.67 -14.69 5.64
CA ALA A 372 -3.14 -15.90 5.02
C ALA A 372 -2.92 -15.74 3.51
N LEU A 373 -3.87 -15.12 2.79
CA LEU A 373 -3.74 -14.80 1.37
C LEU A 373 -2.56 -13.86 1.13
N GLY A 374 -2.45 -12.78 1.93
CA GLY A 374 -1.35 -11.81 1.82
C GLY A 374 0.02 -12.45 2.00
N ARG A 375 0.21 -13.29 3.03
CA ARG A 375 1.47 -14.02 3.27
C ARG A 375 1.81 -14.98 2.12
N ARG A 376 0.82 -15.62 1.51
CA ARG A 376 1.03 -16.48 0.33
C ARG A 376 1.47 -15.67 -0.89
N ALA A 377 0.90 -14.48 -1.12
CA ALA A 377 1.33 -13.58 -2.17
C ALA A 377 2.78 -13.10 -1.95
N ALA A 378 3.14 -12.74 -0.71
CA ALA A 378 4.51 -12.41 -0.34
C ALA A 378 5.48 -13.56 -0.62
N ALA A 379 5.13 -14.79 -0.24
CA ALA A 379 5.96 -15.96 -0.49
C ALA A 379 6.22 -16.19 -1.98
N LYS A 380 5.21 -15.96 -2.85
CA LYS A 380 5.37 -16.02 -4.31
C LYS A 380 6.34 -14.95 -4.81
N ALA A 381 6.17 -13.70 -4.38
CA ALA A 381 7.04 -12.60 -4.75
C ALA A 381 8.51 -12.83 -4.33
N LEU A 382 8.72 -13.32 -3.10
CA LEU A 382 10.04 -13.59 -2.56
C LEU A 382 10.76 -14.76 -3.25
N ALA A 383 10.02 -15.72 -3.79
CA ALA A 383 10.55 -16.87 -4.52
C ALA A 383 10.77 -16.60 -6.02
N ALA A 384 10.26 -15.49 -6.54
CA ALA A 384 10.29 -15.21 -7.98
C ALA A 384 11.68 -14.79 -8.48
N ASP A 385 12.02 -15.23 -9.68
CA ASP A 385 13.12 -14.63 -10.45
C ASP A 385 12.65 -13.30 -11.05
N LEU A 386 13.20 -12.20 -10.53
CA LEU A 386 12.79 -10.87 -10.95
C LEU A 386 13.18 -10.54 -12.40
N SER A 387 14.14 -11.27 -13.00
CA SER A 387 14.49 -11.10 -14.41
C SER A 387 13.36 -11.55 -15.34
N GLU A 388 12.51 -12.46 -14.87
CA GLU A 388 11.36 -13.00 -15.62
C GLU A 388 10.10 -12.13 -15.46
N VAL A 389 10.06 -11.20 -14.51
CA VAL A 389 8.93 -10.28 -14.37
C VAL A 389 8.86 -9.39 -15.61
N ALA A 390 8.03 -9.84 -16.52
CA ALA A 390 8.01 -9.33 -17.88
C ALA A 390 7.45 -7.93 -17.95
N VAL A 391 8.34 -7.02 -18.30
CA VAL A 391 8.04 -5.91 -19.21
C VAL A 391 8.60 -6.37 -20.57
N ARG A 392 8.00 -7.43 -21.14
CA ARG A 392 8.34 -7.90 -22.47
C ARG A 392 7.68 -7.03 -23.52
#